data_e20ff45654a6960dacfe5e705a25c546
#
_entry.id   e20ff45654a6960dacfe5e705a25c546
#
_cell.length_a   1.000
_cell.length_b   1.000
_cell.length_c   1.000
_cell.angle_alpha   90.00
_cell.angle_beta   90.00
_cell.angle_gamma   90.00
#
_symmetry.space_group_name_H-M   'P 1'
#
loop_
_entity.id
_entity.type
_entity.pdbx_description
1 polymer ?
#
loop_
_entity_poly.entity_id
_entity_poly.type
_entity_poly.pdbx_seq_one_letter_code
_entity_poly.pdbx_strand_id
1 'polypeptide(L)'
;MKKYTIIFFSLFVYSLFSQKPNYSVSKERLLRNLKKLSEFGINKNNGNDRVAYSDYDIQAREYLKDYLKNLGLKVEVDFAANIIARNEGTNKKLKPIIFGSHIDAVPNGGHFDGPLGVIAGIEALETIFDNKIITSHPLELIIFTNEEGGVFGSRALAGKLNNDALGVKAASGYTNGEGVDRLGGNQKRIFEVIKSSDDYHAFVELHIEQGNILNKSNVDIGVVTGIVGLKWWDVVIEGFANHAGTTPMDERKDPMITAADFILLVREVISELPGNQVGTVGKIEAYPGAPNVIPGKVKLSLEIRDLDENKIDFLFSEIEKKAKMVASKNETTISFSSIDINASPALMNKQIQSLIIDSANQLNYSFKKMPSGAGHDAQDMAIIVPSGMIFIPSIDGISHSPKELSSDEDVYKGANVLLNTILKLDKEKF
;
A
#
# COMPACT_ATOMS: atom_id res chain seq x y z
N MET A 1 19.01 -0.99 -84.35
CA MET A 1 18.59 -0.34 -83.11
C MET A 1 18.01 -1.40 -82.19
N LYS A 2 18.81 -1.86 -81.16
CA LYS A 2 18.35 -2.84 -80.19
C LYS A 2 17.81 -2.07 -78.96
N LYS A 3 16.53 -2.25 -78.64
CA LYS A 3 15.91 -1.69 -77.42
C LYS A 3 16.22 -2.61 -76.25
N TYR A 4 16.88 -2.11 -75.20
CA TYR A 4 17.06 -2.78 -73.92
C TYR A 4 15.94 -2.34 -72.98
N THR A 5 15.09 -3.30 -72.56
CA THR A 5 14.06 -3.11 -71.56
C THR A 5 14.72 -3.36 -70.19
N ILE A 6 14.84 -2.33 -69.37
CA ILE A 6 15.31 -2.46 -68.01
C ILE A 6 14.12 -2.79 -67.12
N ILE A 7 14.09 -3.98 -66.52
CA ILE A 7 13.12 -4.40 -65.54
C ILE A 7 13.64 -3.99 -64.16
N PHE A 8 12.97 -3.03 -63.56
CA PHE A 8 13.22 -2.66 -62.15
C PHE A 8 12.53 -3.68 -61.24
N PHE A 9 13.29 -4.51 -60.55
CA PHE A 9 12.82 -5.36 -59.47
C PHE A 9 12.85 -4.53 -58.16
N SER A 10 11.69 -4.02 -57.72
CA SER A 10 11.57 -3.41 -56.41
C SER A 10 11.47 -4.51 -55.35
N LEU A 11 12.58 -4.71 -54.62
CA LEU A 11 12.60 -5.53 -53.39
C LEU A 11 11.80 -4.78 -52.31
N PHE A 12 10.57 -5.18 -52.07
CA PHE A 12 9.82 -4.82 -50.86
C PHE A 12 10.42 -5.64 -49.71
N VAL A 13 11.30 -5.02 -48.92
CA VAL A 13 11.72 -5.58 -47.65
C VAL A 13 10.57 -5.37 -46.67
N TYR A 14 9.75 -6.39 -46.47
CA TYR A 14 8.86 -6.46 -45.33
C TYR A 14 9.72 -6.63 -44.08
N SER A 15 9.92 -5.54 -43.34
CA SER A 15 10.39 -5.63 -41.94
C SER A 15 9.27 -6.28 -41.14
N LEU A 16 9.37 -7.59 -40.93
CA LEU A 16 8.62 -8.32 -39.93
C LEU A 16 9.03 -7.75 -38.56
N PHE A 17 8.35 -6.71 -38.11
CA PHE A 17 8.30 -6.42 -36.71
C PHE A 17 7.61 -7.61 -36.05
N SER A 18 8.40 -8.52 -35.50
CA SER A 18 7.89 -9.56 -34.61
C SER A 18 7.24 -8.83 -33.43
N GLN A 19 5.93 -8.65 -33.49
CA GLN A 19 5.18 -8.26 -32.31
C GLN A 19 5.46 -9.31 -31.22
N LYS A 20 6.08 -8.88 -30.12
CA LYS A 20 6.25 -9.77 -28.97
C LYS A 20 4.87 -10.28 -28.57
N PRO A 21 4.71 -11.58 -28.32
CA PRO A 21 3.40 -12.11 -27.95
C PRO A 21 2.90 -11.39 -26.70
N ASN A 22 1.69 -10.85 -26.78
CA ASN A 22 0.98 -10.30 -25.64
C ASN A 22 0.32 -11.47 -24.91
N TYR A 23 0.84 -11.81 -23.75
CA TYR A 23 0.20 -12.79 -22.88
C TYR A 23 -0.87 -12.12 -22.04
N SER A 24 -1.99 -12.79 -21.89
CA SER A 24 -3.13 -12.32 -21.09
C SER A 24 -3.49 -13.37 -20.05
N VAL A 25 -3.81 -12.90 -18.86
CA VAL A 25 -4.28 -13.75 -17.73
C VAL A 25 -5.68 -14.30 -18.04
N SER A 26 -6.06 -15.41 -17.38
CA SER A 26 -7.43 -15.92 -17.44
C SER A 26 -8.33 -15.12 -16.50
N LYS A 27 -9.18 -14.25 -17.06
CA LYS A 27 -10.14 -13.44 -16.28
C LYS A 27 -11.04 -14.32 -15.42
N GLU A 28 -11.54 -15.42 -15.97
CA GLU A 28 -12.43 -16.34 -15.25
C GLU A 28 -11.72 -16.98 -14.04
N ARG A 29 -10.49 -17.47 -14.20
CA ARG A 29 -9.71 -18.09 -13.14
C ARG A 29 -9.35 -17.07 -12.05
N LEU A 30 -8.90 -15.88 -12.44
CA LEU A 30 -8.57 -14.78 -11.55
C LEU A 30 -9.76 -14.43 -10.64
N LEU A 31 -10.93 -14.14 -11.22
CA LEU A 31 -12.13 -13.77 -10.48
C LEU A 31 -12.66 -14.91 -9.60
N ARG A 32 -12.63 -16.14 -10.10
CA ARG A 32 -12.99 -17.33 -9.32
C ARG A 32 -12.10 -17.50 -8.08
N ASN A 33 -10.79 -17.30 -8.22
CA ASN A 33 -9.85 -17.45 -7.12
C ASN A 33 -9.96 -16.30 -6.11
N LEU A 34 -10.20 -15.06 -6.55
CA LEU A 34 -10.52 -13.93 -5.65
C LEU A 34 -11.80 -14.23 -4.84
N LYS A 35 -12.85 -14.66 -5.52
CA LYS A 35 -14.11 -15.03 -4.85
C LYS A 35 -13.87 -16.19 -3.86
N LYS A 36 -13.07 -17.19 -4.21
CA LYS A 36 -12.77 -18.29 -3.30
C LYS A 36 -12.02 -17.83 -2.06
N LEU A 37 -11.04 -16.93 -2.21
CA LEU A 37 -10.31 -16.37 -1.07
C LEU A 37 -11.22 -15.53 -0.16
N SER A 38 -12.21 -14.83 -0.72
CA SER A 38 -13.15 -14.02 0.06
C SER A 38 -14.07 -14.85 0.98
N GLU A 39 -14.27 -16.14 0.69
CA GLU A 39 -15.08 -17.04 1.54
C GLU A 39 -14.46 -17.24 2.93
N PHE A 40 -13.12 -17.11 3.05
CA PHE A 40 -12.43 -17.19 4.34
C PHE A 40 -12.58 -15.85 5.07
N GLY A 41 -13.46 -15.83 6.08
CA GLY A 41 -13.71 -14.67 6.92
C GLY A 41 -14.91 -13.81 6.51
N ILE A 42 -15.67 -14.20 5.47
CA ILE A 42 -16.90 -13.47 5.12
C ILE A 42 -17.88 -13.45 6.30
N ASN A 43 -18.40 -12.29 6.64
CA ASN A 43 -19.34 -12.10 7.74
C ASN A 43 -20.76 -11.78 7.24
N LYS A 44 -21.71 -11.66 8.18
CA LYS A 44 -23.13 -11.39 7.89
C LYS A 44 -23.40 -10.05 7.17
N ASN A 45 -22.45 -9.13 7.21
CA ASN A 45 -22.55 -7.82 6.57
C ASN A 45 -21.91 -7.82 5.17
N ASN A 46 -21.51 -8.98 4.66
CA ASN A 46 -20.71 -9.13 3.45
C ASN A 46 -19.33 -8.47 3.52
N GLY A 47 -18.83 -8.20 4.72
CA GLY A 47 -17.46 -7.78 4.97
C GLY A 47 -16.55 -8.99 5.23
N ASN A 48 -15.28 -8.76 5.39
CA ASN A 48 -14.28 -9.77 5.70
C ASN A 48 -13.69 -9.55 7.10
N ASP A 49 -13.67 -10.61 7.92
CA ASP A 49 -13.08 -10.64 9.27
C ASP A 49 -11.82 -11.54 9.30
N ARG A 50 -11.13 -11.71 8.18
CA ARG A 50 -9.83 -12.41 8.09
C ARG A 50 -8.72 -11.53 8.65
N VAL A 51 -8.88 -11.08 9.87
CA VAL A 51 -7.84 -10.31 10.56
C VAL A 51 -6.60 -11.19 10.77
N ALA A 52 -5.43 -10.58 10.73
CA ALA A 52 -4.17 -11.29 10.90
C ALA A 52 -4.19 -12.20 12.14
N TYR A 53 -3.65 -13.40 11.98
CA TYR A 53 -3.54 -14.44 13.01
C TYR A 53 -4.86 -15.07 13.47
N SER A 54 -6.00 -14.73 12.88
CA SER A 54 -7.29 -15.37 13.16
C SER A 54 -7.36 -16.78 12.58
N ASP A 55 -8.39 -17.56 12.98
CA ASP A 55 -8.64 -18.88 12.37
C ASP A 55 -8.97 -18.78 10.88
N TYR A 56 -9.59 -17.68 10.45
CA TYR A 56 -9.86 -17.42 9.04
C TYR A 56 -8.56 -17.14 8.25
N ASP A 57 -7.61 -16.42 8.83
CA ASP A 57 -6.30 -16.20 8.24
C ASP A 57 -5.53 -17.53 8.09
N ILE A 58 -5.52 -18.37 9.14
CA ILE A 58 -4.91 -19.69 9.06
C ILE A 58 -5.54 -20.53 7.93
N GLN A 59 -6.87 -20.61 7.86
CA GLN A 59 -7.57 -21.39 6.84
C GLN A 59 -7.25 -20.90 5.42
N ALA A 60 -7.24 -19.59 5.21
CA ALA A 60 -6.89 -19.00 3.93
C ALA A 60 -5.44 -19.29 3.53
N ARG A 61 -4.51 -19.17 4.48
CA ARG A 61 -3.08 -19.46 4.25
C ARG A 61 -2.84 -20.93 3.94
N GLU A 62 -3.48 -21.86 4.66
CA GLU A 62 -3.38 -23.29 4.35
C GLU A 62 -3.93 -23.59 2.94
N TYR A 63 -5.11 -23.05 2.60
CA TYR A 63 -5.68 -23.18 1.26
C TYR A 63 -4.71 -22.70 0.17
N LEU A 64 -4.10 -21.52 0.34
CA LEU A 64 -3.17 -20.95 -0.63
C LEU A 64 -1.87 -21.74 -0.71
N LYS A 65 -1.32 -22.21 0.42
CA LYS A 65 -0.12 -23.07 0.41
C LYS A 65 -0.35 -24.36 -0.37
N ASP A 66 -1.50 -25.01 -0.18
CA ASP A 66 -1.83 -26.24 -0.90
C ASP A 66 -2.10 -25.96 -2.39
N TYR A 67 -2.76 -24.84 -2.71
CA TYR A 67 -2.96 -24.40 -4.10
C TYR A 67 -1.62 -24.20 -4.81
N LEU A 68 -0.70 -23.45 -4.22
CA LEU A 68 0.62 -23.15 -4.77
C LEU A 68 1.50 -24.41 -4.92
N LYS A 69 1.44 -25.36 -3.96
CA LYS A 69 2.13 -26.66 -4.07
C LYS A 69 1.56 -27.49 -5.22
N ASN A 70 0.23 -27.49 -5.42
CA ASN A 70 -0.42 -28.21 -6.51
C ASN A 70 -0.06 -27.63 -7.90
N LEU A 71 0.35 -26.36 -7.97
CA LEU A 71 0.94 -25.74 -9.16
C LEU A 71 2.40 -26.16 -9.41
N GLY A 72 2.98 -26.95 -8.51
CA GLY A 72 4.38 -27.40 -8.62
C GLY A 72 5.42 -26.41 -8.09
N LEU A 73 5.00 -25.38 -7.35
CA LEU A 73 5.90 -24.41 -6.74
C LEU A 73 6.55 -24.96 -5.46
N LYS A 74 7.77 -24.55 -5.18
CA LYS A 74 8.38 -24.73 -3.86
C LYS A 74 7.77 -23.69 -2.91
N VAL A 75 7.04 -24.16 -1.90
CA VAL A 75 6.36 -23.29 -0.92
C VAL A 75 7.02 -23.46 0.44
N GLU A 76 7.41 -22.34 1.04
CA GLU A 76 7.95 -22.27 2.40
C GLU A 76 7.33 -21.14 3.20
N VAL A 77 7.42 -21.23 4.52
CA VAL A 77 7.02 -20.19 5.46
C VAL A 77 8.28 -19.71 6.16
N ASP A 78 8.58 -18.42 6.12
CA ASP A 78 9.74 -17.87 6.80
C ASP A 78 9.48 -17.68 8.31
N PHE A 79 10.50 -17.20 9.05
CA PHE A 79 10.36 -17.01 10.50
C PHE A 79 9.45 -15.83 10.89
N ALA A 80 9.12 -14.92 9.97
CA ALA A 80 8.11 -13.89 10.14
C ALA A 80 6.71 -14.34 9.71
N ALA A 81 6.58 -15.63 9.35
CA ALA A 81 5.39 -16.26 8.82
C ALA A 81 4.96 -15.77 7.42
N ASN A 82 5.81 -15.08 6.66
CA ASN A 82 5.53 -14.82 5.25
C ASN A 82 5.52 -16.15 4.47
N ILE A 83 4.55 -16.32 3.56
CA ILE A 83 4.54 -17.47 2.65
C ILE A 83 5.31 -17.08 1.39
N ILE A 84 6.28 -17.90 1.01
CA ILE A 84 7.11 -17.69 -0.17
C ILE A 84 6.89 -18.86 -1.11
N ALA A 85 6.40 -18.59 -2.33
CA ALA A 85 6.21 -19.60 -3.36
C ALA A 85 7.12 -19.31 -4.54
N ARG A 86 8.07 -20.22 -4.80
CA ARG A 86 9.15 -20.05 -5.76
C ARG A 86 9.01 -20.96 -6.98
N ASN A 87 9.11 -20.33 -8.17
CA ASN A 87 9.38 -20.99 -9.44
C ASN A 87 10.84 -20.74 -9.83
N GLU A 88 11.58 -21.80 -10.12
CA GLU A 88 12.97 -21.65 -10.54
C GLU A 88 13.07 -21.17 -12.00
N GLY A 89 13.89 -20.14 -12.22
CA GLY A 89 14.26 -19.72 -13.58
C GLY A 89 15.29 -20.66 -14.19
N THR A 90 15.67 -20.40 -15.44
CA THR A 90 16.74 -21.16 -16.12
C THR A 90 18.12 -20.90 -15.51
N ASN A 91 18.31 -19.75 -14.88
CA ASN A 91 19.54 -19.41 -14.17
C ASN A 91 19.28 -19.20 -12.68
N LYS A 92 19.41 -20.28 -11.91
CA LYS A 92 19.21 -20.29 -10.44
C LYS A 92 20.18 -19.38 -9.66
N LYS A 93 21.22 -18.84 -10.29
CA LYS A 93 22.17 -17.91 -9.67
C LYS A 93 21.70 -16.46 -9.75
N LEU A 94 20.72 -16.17 -10.59
CA LEU A 94 20.14 -14.84 -10.64
C LEU A 94 19.27 -14.59 -9.41
N LYS A 95 19.22 -13.34 -8.96
CA LYS A 95 18.35 -12.90 -7.88
C LYS A 95 16.89 -13.04 -8.32
N PRO A 96 15.97 -13.50 -7.46
CA PRO A 96 14.57 -13.64 -7.84
C PRO A 96 13.88 -12.29 -8.07
N ILE A 97 12.92 -12.28 -8.98
CA ILE A 97 11.92 -11.22 -9.11
C ILE A 97 10.78 -11.56 -8.16
N ILE A 98 10.47 -10.63 -7.28
CA ILE A 98 9.45 -10.80 -6.27
C ILE A 98 8.20 -10.01 -6.63
N PHE A 99 7.04 -10.57 -6.30
CA PHE A 99 5.74 -9.92 -6.40
C PHE A 99 4.78 -10.53 -5.39
N GLY A 100 3.73 -9.82 -5.06
CA GLY A 100 2.75 -10.26 -4.08
C GLY A 100 2.18 -9.11 -3.29
N SER A 101 1.52 -9.40 -2.20
CA SER A 101 0.86 -8.52 -1.25
C SER A 101 0.47 -9.32 -0.01
N HIS A 102 -0.55 -8.90 0.73
CA HIS A 102 -1.08 -9.57 1.91
C HIS A 102 -2.45 -10.21 1.66
N ILE A 103 -2.96 -10.96 2.63
CA ILE A 103 -4.31 -11.51 2.60
C ILE A 103 -5.13 -11.20 3.85
N ASP A 104 -4.49 -10.73 4.92
CA ASP A 104 -5.24 -10.28 6.10
C ASP A 104 -6.05 -9.02 5.76
N ALA A 105 -7.08 -8.77 6.54
CA ALA A 105 -8.00 -7.65 6.37
C ALA A 105 -8.22 -6.94 7.71
N VAL A 106 -8.63 -5.67 7.68
CA VAL A 106 -9.20 -5.00 8.86
C VAL A 106 -10.51 -5.66 9.27
N PRO A 107 -10.95 -5.55 10.54
CA PRO A 107 -12.27 -6.03 10.95
C PRO A 107 -13.39 -5.47 10.08
N ASN A 108 -14.27 -6.35 9.57
CA ASN A 108 -15.35 -6.00 8.66
C ASN A 108 -14.85 -5.26 7.38
N GLY A 109 -13.66 -5.64 6.89
CA GLY A 109 -13.00 -5.06 5.74
C GLY A 109 -13.59 -5.47 4.40
N GLY A 110 -12.87 -5.16 3.32
CA GLY A 110 -13.22 -5.53 1.97
C GLY A 110 -12.70 -6.91 1.53
N HIS A 111 -12.71 -7.13 0.23
CA HIS A 111 -12.31 -8.41 -0.37
C HIS A 111 -11.15 -8.28 -1.37
N PHE A 112 -10.75 -7.05 -1.70
CA PHE A 112 -9.75 -6.75 -2.74
C PHE A 112 -8.44 -6.23 -2.15
N ASP A 113 -8.52 -5.54 -1.01
CA ASP A 113 -7.42 -4.92 -0.29
C ASP A 113 -6.41 -5.99 0.16
N GLY A 114 -5.24 -6.04 -0.52
CA GLY A 114 -4.24 -7.11 -0.40
C GLY A 114 -4.52 -8.37 -1.24
N PRO A 115 -5.67 -9.07 -1.07
CA PRO A 115 -6.02 -10.26 -1.85
C PRO A 115 -5.87 -10.14 -3.36
N LEU A 116 -6.13 -8.96 -3.91
CA LEU A 116 -5.94 -8.70 -5.34
C LEU A 116 -4.51 -8.97 -5.80
N GLY A 117 -3.52 -8.41 -5.10
CA GLY A 117 -2.10 -8.55 -5.47
C GLY A 117 -1.62 -9.99 -5.38
N VAL A 118 -2.05 -10.72 -4.34
CA VAL A 118 -1.73 -12.13 -4.16
C VAL A 118 -2.34 -13.00 -5.26
N ILE A 119 -3.64 -12.87 -5.50
CA ILE A 119 -4.34 -13.72 -6.49
C ILE A 119 -3.91 -13.37 -7.93
N ALA A 120 -3.67 -12.10 -8.24
CA ALA A 120 -3.11 -11.69 -9.52
C ALA A 120 -1.67 -12.22 -9.73
N GLY A 121 -0.88 -12.26 -8.66
CA GLY A 121 0.45 -12.89 -8.69
C GLY A 121 0.38 -14.39 -8.97
N ILE A 122 -0.55 -15.10 -8.33
CA ILE A 122 -0.82 -16.54 -8.61
C ILE A 122 -1.24 -16.70 -10.07
N GLU A 123 -2.16 -15.90 -10.54
CA GLU A 123 -2.67 -15.97 -11.92
C GLU A 123 -1.57 -15.66 -12.95
N ALA A 124 -0.63 -14.76 -12.62
CA ALA A 124 0.52 -14.50 -13.48
C ALA A 124 1.42 -15.74 -13.60
N LEU A 125 1.68 -16.47 -12.50
CA LEU A 125 2.43 -17.74 -12.51
C LEU A 125 1.71 -18.82 -13.32
N GLU A 126 0.40 -18.99 -13.13
CA GLU A 126 -0.39 -19.96 -13.89
C GLU A 126 -0.38 -19.64 -15.39
N THR A 127 -0.49 -18.35 -15.76
CA THR A 127 -0.40 -17.92 -17.17
C THR A 127 0.98 -18.21 -17.75
N ILE A 128 2.05 -18.01 -16.98
CA ILE A 128 3.43 -18.36 -17.37
C ILE A 128 3.54 -19.87 -17.63
N PHE A 129 2.96 -20.71 -16.77
CA PHE A 129 2.98 -22.18 -16.94
C PHE A 129 2.14 -22.64 -18.11
N ASP A 130 0.92 -22.15 -18.25
CA ASP A 130 0.00 -22.50 -19.36
C ASP A 130 0.63 -22.20 -20.73
N ASN A 131 1.33 -21.08 -20.83
CA ASN A 131 1.99 -20.65 -22.06
C ASN A 131 3.43 -21.17 -22.20
N LYS A 132 3.93 -21.96 -21.24
CA LYS A 132 5.30 -22.50 -21.19
C LYS A 132 6.36 -21.40 -21.35
N ILE A 133 6.11 -20.24 -20.73
CA ILE A 133 7.04 -19.11 -20.76
C ILE A 133 8.21 -19.46 -19.86
N ILE A 134 9.42 -19.28 -20.39
CA ILE A 134 10.66 -19.54 -19.69
C ILE A 134 11.25 -18.21 -19.23
N THR A 135 11.46 -18.06 -17.92
CA THR A 135 12.15 -16.90 -17.33
C THR A 135 13.60 -17.21 -17.03
N SER A 136 14.45 -16.22 -17.09
CA SER A 136 15.87 -16.33 -16.70
C SER A 136 15.99 -16.29 -15.19
N HIS A 137 15.34 -15.31 -14.56
CA HIS A 137 15.29 -15.14 -13.10
C HIS A 137 14.33 -16.13 -12.47
N PRO A 138 14.61 -16.61 -11.25
CA PRO A 138 13.58 -17.20 -10.40
C PRO A 138 12.44 -16.17 -10.15
N LEU A 139 11.22 -16.68 -10.00
CA LEU A 139 10.04 -15.88 -9.66
C LEU A 139 9.57 -16.28 -8.26
N GLU A 140 9.37 -15.32 -7.37
CA GLU A 140 8.86 -15.55 -6.02
C GLU A 140 7.60 -14.74 -5.75
N LEU A 141 6.50 -15.43 -5.50
CA LEU A 141 5.31 -14.83 -4.90
C LEU A 141 5.48 -14.79 -3.40
N ILE A 142 5.32 -13.62 -2.79
CA ILE A 142 5.32 -13.46 -1.33
C ILE A 142 3.93 -13.05 -0.87
N ILE A 143 3.42 -13.76 0.15
CA ILE A 143 2.21 -13.37 0.89
C ILE A 143 2.68 -12.88 2.26
N PHE A 144 2.65 -11.58 2.44
CA PHE A 144 3.14 -10.93 3.65
C PHE A 144 2.23 -11.18 4.84
N THR A 145 2.78 -11.09 6.04
CA THR A 145 2.10 -11.35 7.30
C THR A 145 1.67 -10.06 7.95
N ASN A 146 0.37 -9.93 8.32
CA ASN A 146 -0.15 -8.83 9.13
C ASN A 146 0.23 -7.46 8.57
N GLU A 147 -0.13 -7.19 7.33
CA GLU A 147 0.06 -5.89 6.71
C GLU A 147 -0.80 -4.83 7.38
N GLU A 148 -2.08 -5.11 7.56
CA GLU A 148 -3.09 -4.24 8.18
C GLU A 148 -2.77 -3.87 9.64
N GLY A 149 -1.95 -4.66 10.31
CA GLY A 149 -1.45 -4.40 11.65
C GLY A 149 -0.10 -3.67 11.68
N GLY A 150 0.30 -3.02 10.57
CA GLY A 150 1.50 -2.20 10.45
C GLY A 150 2.62 -2.81 9.63
N VAL A 151 2.26 -3.41 8.47
CA VAL A 151 3.18 -3.98 7.45
C VAL A 151 4.24 -4.91 8.05
N PHE A 152 3.80 -5.75 9.00
CA PHE A 152 4.70 -6.52 9.86
C PHE A 152 5.64 -7.45 9.08
N GLY A 153 5.11 -8.17 8.08
CA GLY A 153 5.87 -9.16 7.31
C GLY A 153 6.97 -8.53 6.46
N SER A 154 6.68 -7.47 5.73
CA SER A 154 7.65 -6.74 4.92
C SER A 154 8.66 -5.95 5.77
N ARG A 155 8.21 -5.39 6.90
CA ARG A 155 9.11 -4.75 7.89
C ARG A 155 10.11 -5.74 8.49
N ALA A 156 9.69 -6.99 8.71
CA ALA A 156 10.62 -8.05 9.16
C ALA A 156 11.72 -8.28 8.12
N LEU A 157 11.36 -8.42 6.84
CA LEU A 157 12.32 -8.61 5.75
C LEU A 157 13.26 -7.39 5.62
N ALA A 158 12.74 -6.18 5.77
CA ALA A 158 13.51 -4.93 5.68
C ALA A 158 14.37 -4.62 6.93
N GLY A 159 14.32 -5.47 7.97
CA GLY A 159 15.06 -5.24 9.22
C GLY A 159 14.56 -4.04 10.03
N LYS A 160 13.30 -3.66 9.87
CA LYS A 160 12.67 -2.50 10.51
C LYS A 160 11.89 -2.85 11.80
N LEU A 161 11.79 -4.13 12.15
CA LEU A 161 11.19 -4.55 13.41
C LEU A 161 12.18 -4.35 14.56
N ASN A 162 11.63 -3.96 15.73
CA ASN A 162 12.30 -4.05 17.00
C ASN A 162 11.63 -5.12 17.89
N ASN A 163 12.18 -5.40 19.05
CA ASN A 163 11.62 -6.39 19.98
C ASN A 163 10.21 -6.02 20.47
N ASP A 164 9.91 -4.73 20.60
CA ASP A 164 8.60 -4.27 21.09
C ASP A 164 7.49 -4.58 20.10
N ALA A 165 7.81 -4.65 18.79
CA ALA A 165 6.86 -5.02 17.75
C ALA A 165 6.23 -6.41 17.97
N LEU A 166 6.96 -7.34 18.61
CA LEU A 166 6.45 -8.69 18.92
C LEU A 166 5.35 -8.67 19.99
N GLY A 167 5.37 -7.67 20.89
CA GLY A 167 4.38 -7.49 21.95
C GLY A 167 3.11 -6.75 21.51
N VAL A 168 3.09 -6.15 20.32
CA VAL A 168 1.92 -5.42 19.80
C VAL A 168 0.80 -6.41 19.50
N LYS A 169 -0.42 -6.09 19.97
CA LYS A 169 -1.62 -6.92 19.73
C LYS A 169 -2.26 -6.56 18.39
N ALA A 170 -2.49 -7.57 17.57
CA ALA A 170 -3.31 -7.47 16.37
C ALA A 170 -4.81 -7.45 16.70
N ALA A 171 -5.64 -7.16 15.71
CA ALA A 171 -7.11 -7.13 15.85
C ALA A 171 -7.71 -8.49 16.28
N SER A 172 -7.03 -9.60 16.04
CA SER A 172 -7.41 -10.94 16.53
C SER A 172 -7.22 -11.14 18.03
N GLY A 173 -6.54 -10.22 18.72
CA GLY A 173 -6.20 -10.29 20.13
C GLY A 173 -4.89 -10.99 20.47
N TYR A 174 -4.28 -11.69 19.52
CA TYR A 174 -2.92 -12.24 19.66
C TYR A 174 -1.88 -11.14 19.52
N THR A 175 -0.76 -11.28 20.24
CA THR A 175 0.42 -10.45 19.95
C THR A 175 1.06 -10.88 18.62
N ASN A 176 1.85 -10.01 18.00
CA ASN A 176 2.55 -10.35 16.76
C ASN A 176 3.44 -11.60 16.94
N GLY A 177 4.14 -11.72 18.08
CA GLY A 177 4.96 -12.91 18.38
C GLY A 177 4.15 -14.19 18.46
N GLU A 178 3.03 -14.19 19.23
CA GLU A 178 2.12 -15.33 19.31
C GLU A 178 1.51 -15.66 17.93
N GLY A 179 1.15 -14.62 17.17
CA GLY A 179 0.59 -14.75 15.83
C GLY A 179 1.54 -15.37 14.83
N VAL A 180 2.80 -14.96 14.84
CA VAL A 180 3.85 -15.53 13.99
C VAL A 180 4.02 -17.03 14.26
N ASP A 181 4.13 -17.45 15.54
CA ASP A 181 4.24 -18.85 15.90
C ASP A 181 2.98 -19.63 15.49
N ARG A 182 1.79 -19.01 15.62
CA ARG A 182 0.50 -19.58 15.22
C ARG A 182 0.40 -19.86 13.72
N LEU A 183 1.02 -19.01 12.89
CA LEU A 183 1.05 -19.13 11.42
C LEU A 183 2.20 -20.01 10.91
N GLY A 184 2.98 -20.63 11.79
CA GLY A 184 4.09 -21.53 11.44
C GLY A 184 5.44 -20.84 11.23
N GLY A 185 5.57 -19.56 11.61
CA GLY A 185 6.84 -18.85 11.73
C GLY A 185 7.59 -19.22 13.03
N ASN A 186 8.49 -18.34 13.46
CA ASN A 186 9.22 -18.51 14.73
C ASN A 186 9.65 -17.15 15.29
N GLN A 187 8.93 -16.64 16.29
CA GLN A 187 9.21 -15.32 16.87
C GLN A 187 10.63 -15.20 17.44
N LYS A 188 11.26 -16.29 17.90
CA LYS A 188 12.63 -16.27 18.45
C LYS A 188 13.70 -16.11 17.37
N ARG A 189 13.37 -16.40 16.12
CA ARG A 189 14.27 -16.38 14.96
C ARG A 189 13.87 -15.29 13.96
N ILE A 190 12.95 -14.39 14.30
CA ILE A 190 12.34 -13.45 13.37
C ILE A 190 13.36 -12.53 12.70
N PHE A 191 14.46 -12.19 13.37
CA PHE A 191 15.51 -11.36 12.80
C PHE A 191 16.41 -12.09 11.79
N GLU A 192 16.27 -13.42 11.65
CA GLU A 192 16.99 -14.18 10.63
C GLU A 192 16.38 -14.07 9.24
N VAL A 193 15.18 -13.46 9.11
CA VAL A 193 14.54 -13.24 7.80
C VAL A 193 15.07 -12.02 7.07
N ILE A 194 15.83 -11.16 7.75
CA ILE A 194 16.31 -9.88 7.21
C ILE A 194 17.02 -10.08 5.87
N LYS A 195 16.61 -9.30 4.89
CA LYS A 195 17.12 -9.30 3.51
C LYS A 195 17.88 -8.01 3.20
N SER A 196 18.67 -8.08 2.15
CA SER A 196 19.46 -6.97 1.62
C SER A 196 19.23 -6.79 0.13
N SER A 197 19.82 -5.75 -0.45
CA SER A 197 19.81 -5.53 -1.90
C SER A 197 20.46 -6.66 -2.73
N ASP A 198 21.19 -7.57 -2.06
CA ASP A 198 21.82 -8.71 -2.73
C ASP A 198 20.91 -9.92 -2.85
N ASP A 199 19.79 -9.95 -2.14
CA ASP A 199 18.87 -11.10 -2.11
C ASP A 199 17.87 -11.10 -3.26
N TYR A 200 17.48 -9.94 -3.77
CA TYR A 200 16.37 -9.77 -4.71
C TYR A 200 16.77 -8.93 -5.94
N HIS A 201 16.06 -9.15 -7.06
CA HIS A 201 16.25 -8.41 -8.30
C HIS A 201 15.36 -7.18 -8.38
N ALA A 202 14.07 -7.38 -8.21
CA ALA A 202 13.04 -6.34 -8.21
C ALA A 202 11.80 -6.82 -7.45
N PHE A 203 10.99 -5.88 -6.96
CA PHE A 203 9.67 -6.15 -6.39
C PHE A 203 8.58 -5.37 -7.11
N VAL A 204 7.44 -5.99 -7.35
CA VAL A 204 6.25 -5.32 -7.88
C VAL A 204 4.98 -5.77 -7.16
N GLU A 205 4.17 -4.81 -6.70
CA GLU A 205 2.90 -5.04 -6.03
C GLU A 205 1.74 -4.50 -6.85
N LEU A 206 0.68 -5.29 -7.03
CA LEU A 206 -0.60 -4.84 -7.55
C LEU A 206 -1.57 -4.66 -6.40
N HIS A 207 -2.28 -3.53 -6.39
CA HIS A 207 -3.21 -3.21 -5.33
C HIS A 207 -4.41 -2.39 -5.84
N ILE A 208 -5.47 -2.27 -5.07
CA ILE A 208 -6.52 -1.28 -5.30
C ILE A 208 -6.04 0.11 -4.89
N GLU A 209 -6.58 1.17 -5.49
CA GLU A 209 -6.19 2.55 -5.15
C GLU A 209 -6.56 2.96 -3.72
N GLN A 210 -7.60 2.35 -3.15
CA GLN A 210 -8.22 2.76 -1.87
C GLN A 210 -8.72 4.22 -1.87
N GLY A 211 -8.65 4.86 -3.01
CA GLY A 211 -9.06 6.25 -3.27
C GLY A 211 -9.91 6.35 -4.53
N ASN A 212 -10.35 7.56 -4.89
CA ASN A 212 -11.32 7.78 -5.97
C ASN A 212 -10.73 8.57 -7.16
N ILE A 213 -9.41 8.61 -7.31
CA ILE A 213 -8.78 9.40 -8.37
C ILE A 213 -8.92 8.70 -9.73
N LEU A 214 -8.60 7.39 -9.78
CA LEU A 214 -8.67 6.62 -11.02
C LEU A 214 -10.12 6.47 -11.48
N ASN A 215 -11.01 6.07 -10.57
CA ASN A 215 -12.43 5.89 -10.87
C ASN A 215 -13.07 7.19 -11.38
N LYS A 216 -12.88 8.34 -10.69
CA LYS A 216 -13.39 9.64 -11.14
C LYS A 216 -12.78 10.11 -12.47
N SER A 217 -11.54 9.77 -12.75
CA SER A 217 -10.84 10.16 -13.96
C SER A 217 -11.06 9.20 -15.13
N ASN A 218 -11.74 8.07 -14.91
CA ASN A 218 -11.92 6.97 -15.86
C ASN A 218 -10.57 6.52 -16.44
N VAL A 219 -9.61 6.25 -15.57
CA VAL A 219 -8.25 5.79 -15.89
C VAL A 219 -8.07 4.37 -15.39
N ASP A 220 -7.56 3.49 -16.25
CA ASP A 220 -7.46 2.05 -15.98
C ASP A 220 -6.39 1.70 -14.94
N ILE A 221 -5.22 2.36 -14.98
CA ILE A 221 -4.03 1.98 -14.21
C ILE A 221 -3.42 3.19 -13.50
N GLY A 222 -3.17 3.04 -12.21
CA GLY A 222 -2.33 3.93 -11.45
C GLY A 222 -0.87 3.45 -11.45
N VAL A 223 0.05 4.28 -11.88
CA VAL A 223 1.49 4.03 -11.74
C VAL A 223 1.98 4.76 -10.50
N VAL A 224 2.24 4.02 -9.43
CA VAL A 224 2.57 4.60 -8.15
C VAL A 224 3.99 5.19 -8.19
N THR A 225 4.10 6.48 -7.86
CA THR A 225 5.38 7.20 -7.84
C THR A 225 6.12 7.05 -6.53
N GLY A 226 5.40 6.74 -5.47
CA GLY A 226 5.90 6.51 -4.13
C GLY A 226 4.75 6.37 -3.14
N ILE A 227 5.07 5.86 -1.96
CA ILE A 227 4.16 5.73 -0.83
C ILE A 227 4.50 6.86 0.14
N VAL A 228 3.50 7.62 0.58
CA VAL A 228 3.73 8.77 1.46
C VAL A 228 4.27 8.34 2.83
N GLY A 229 5.16 9.16 3.36
CA GLY A 229 5.47 9.13 4.78
C GLY A 229 4.42 9.90 5.57
N LEU A 230 4.38 9.67 6.87
CA LEU A 230 3.49 10.38 7.75
C LEU A 230 4.17 10.70 9.09
N LYS A 231 3.78 11.83 9.68
CA LYS A 231 4.17 12.21 11.04
C LYS A 231 2.92 12.60 11.83
N TRP A 232 2.91 12.23 13.11
CA TRP A 232 1.83 12.52 14.04
C TRP A 232 2.30 13.36 15.20
N TRP A 233 1.39 14.21 15.69
CA TRP A 233 1.59 15.00 16.90
C TRP A 233 0.34 14.96 17.77
N ASP A 234 0.56 14.78 19.07
CA ASP A 234 -0.41 15.16 20.08
C ASP A 234 -0.36 16.68 20.25
N VAL A 235 -1.53 17.31 20.22
CA VAL A 235 -1.69 18.76 20.38
C VAL A 235 -2.48 19.01 21.65
N VAL A 236 -1.94 19.83 22.55
CA VAL A 236 -2.59 20.20 23.81
C VAL A 236 -2.77 21.70 23.85
N ILE A 237 -4.01 22.15 24.05
CA ILE A 237 -4.36 23.55 24.22
C ILE A 237 -4.88 23.73 25.64
N GLU A 238 -4.29 24.68 26.39
CA GLU A 238 -4.68 24.99 27.76
C GLU A 238 -5.17 26.43 27.87
N GLY A 239 -6.27 26.60 28.59
CA GLY A 239 -6.88 27.88 28.89
C GLY A 239 -7.35 27.90 30.35
N PHE A 240 -8.51 28.48 30.62
CA PHE A 240 -9.04 28.60 31.99
C PHE A 240 -10.47 28.14 32.08
N ALA A 241 -10.71 27.05 32.85
CA ALA A 241 -12.05 26.53 33.08
C ALA A 241 -12.85 27.46 33.98
N ASN A 242 -14.06 27.83 33.55
CA ASN A 242 -14.90 28.69 34.37
C ASN A 242 -16.38 28.44 34.04
N HIS A 243 -17.29 29.03 34.84
CA HIS A 243 -18.73 28.90 34.66
C HIS A 243 -19.20 29.54 33.35
N ALA A 244 -19.82 28.76 32.47
CA ALA A 244 -20.20 29.20 31.12
C ALA A 244 -21.24 30.36 31.12
N GLY A 245 -22.14 30.43 32.12
CA GLY A 245 -23.21 31.45 32.17
C GLY A 245 -22.81 32.75 32.87
N THR A 246 -21.76 32.76 33.71
CA THR A 246 -21.39 33.94 34.51
C THR A 246 -20.09 34.60 34.05
N THR A 247 -19.33 33.97 33.13
CA THR A 247 -18.10 34.54 32.62
C THR A 247 -18.37 35.32 31.34
N PRO A 248 -18.15 36.65 31.31
CA PRO A 248 -18.30 37.47 30.11
C PRO A 248 -17.43 36.97 28.92
N MET A 249 -17.86 37.25 27.70
CA MET A 249 -17.17 36.73 26.49
C MET A 249 -15.75 37.25 26.36
N ASP A 250 -15.48 38.49 26.78
CA ASP A 250 -14.18 39.18 26.71
C ASP A 250 -13.22 38.80 27.84
N GLU A 251 -13.69 38.07 28.86
CA GLU A 251 -12.86 37.56 29.96
C GLU A 251 -12.48 36.08 29.80
N ARG A 252 -12.92 35.43 28.70
CA ARG A 252 -12.73 33.98 28.49
C ARG A 252 -11.35 33.66 27.92
N LYS A 253 -10.68 32.66 28.53
CA LYS A 253 -9.49 32.00 27.96
C LYS A 253 -9.91 30.60 27.52
N ASP A 254 -10.70 30.54 26.47
CA ASP A 254 -11.40 29.32 26.03
C ASP A 254 -10.54 28.53 25.02
N PRO A 255 -9.95 27.37 25.43
CA PRO A 255 -9.14 26.55 24.54
C PRO A 255 -9.95 25.87 23.44
N MET A 256 -11.29 25.83 23.53
CA MET A 256 -12.14 25.29 22.46
C MET A 256 -12.19 26.24 21.26
N ILE A 257 -12.19 27.55 21.49
CA ILE A 257 -12.09 28.54 20.40
C ILE A 257 -10.74 28.43 19.70
N THR A 258 -9.65 28.33 20.48
CA THR A 258 -8.31 28.12 19.91
C THR A 258 -8.21 26.78 19.13
N ALA A 259 -8.89 25.73 19.58
CA ALA A 259 -8.96 24.45 18.87
C ALA A 259 -9.71 24.56 17.54
N ALA A 260 -10.81 25.31 17.50
CA ALA A 260 -11.56 25.56 16.26
C ALA A 260 -10.70 26.34 15.25
N ASP A 261 -10.04 27.40 15.69
CA ASP A 261 -9.12 28.19 14.85
C ASP A 261 -7.94 27.33 14.36
N PHE A 262 -7.38 26.45 15.22
CA PHE A 262 -6.30 25.53 14.87
C PHE A 262 -6.73 24.54 13.76
N ILE A 263 -7.91 23.96 13.84
CA ILE A 263 -8.44 23.04 12.82
C ILE A 263 -8.55 23.73 11.47
N LEU A 264 -9.06 24.97 11.44
CA LEU A 264 -9.16 25.77 10.21
C LEU A 264 -7.78 26.14 9.67
N LEU A 265 -6.85 26.51 10.56
CA LEU A 265 -5.46 26.84 10.23
C LEU A 265 -4.73 25.67 9.58
N VAL A 266 -4.87 24.43 10.11
CA VAL A 266 -4.27 23.24 9.50
C VAL A 266 -4.75 23.09 8.06
N ARG A 267 -6.06 23.18 7.81
CA ARG A 267 -6.62 23.12 6.46
C ARG A 267 -6.05 24.20 5.55
N GLU A 268 -5.95 25.45 6.02
CA GLU A 268 -5.41 26.58 5.27
C GLU A 268 -3.96 26.32 4.85
N VAL A 269 -3.06 26.04 5.81
CA VAL A 269 -1.63 25.84 5.55
C VAL A 269 -1.38 24.68 4.60
N ILE A 270 -2.08 23.55 4.78
CA ILE A 270 -1.94 22.38 3.92
C ILE A 270 -2.40 22.70 2.49
N SER A 271 -3.46 23.50 2.32
CA SER A 271 -4.04 23.83 0.99
C SER A 271 -3.32 24.96 0.27
N GLU A 272 -2.53 25.79 0.95
CA GLU A 272 -1.78 26.91 0.36
C GLU A 272 -0.64 26.46 -0.55
N LEU A 273 -0.02 25.30 -0.27
CA LEU A 273 1.08 24.79 -1.08
C LEU A 273 0.58 23.87 -2.20
N PRO A 274 1.17 23.96 -3.40
CA PRO A 274 0.87 23.00 -4.46
C PRO A 274 1.41 21.61 -4.13
N GLY A 275 0.68 20.56 -4.51
CA GLY A 275 1.09 19.17 -4.33
C GLY A 275 -0.04 18.26 -3.86
N ASN A 276 0.35 17.07 -3.38
CA ASN A 276 -0.58 16.03 -2.94
C ASN A 276 -0.54 15.80 -1.41
N GLN A 277 0.08 16.73 -0.68
CA GLN A 277 0.13 16.67 0.78
C GLN A 277 -1.27 16.68 1.39
N VAL A 278 -1.43 15.96 2.49
CA VAL A 278 -2.65 15.99 3.29
C VAL A 278 -2.32 16.25 4.75
N GLY A 279 -3.24 16.96 5.45
CA GLY A 279 -3.14 17.18 6.89
C GLY A 279 -4.51 17.03 7.53
N THR A 280 -4.54 16.32 8.65
CA THR A 280 -5.78 15.93 9.32
C THR A 280 -5.70 16.18 10.82
N VAL A 281 -6.76 16.79 11.37
CA VAL A 281 -7.04 16.78 12.81
C VAL A 281 -8.12 15.74 13.06
N GLY A 282 -7.71 14.52 13.44
CA GLY A 282 -8.59 13.36 13.50
C GLY A 282 -9.26 13.14 14.87
N LYS A 283 -8.79 13.83 15.91
CA LYS A 283 -9.27 13.67 17.29
C LYS A 283 -9.41 15.01 17.98
N ILE A 284 -10.46 15.18 18.77
CA ILE A 284 -10.66 16.32 19.68
C ILE A 284 -11.33 15.85 20.96
N GLU A 285 -10.80 16.25 22.11
CA GLU A 285 -11.34 15.97 23.44
C GLU A 285 -11.25 17.22 24.31
N ALA A 286 -12.36 17.63 24.91
CA ALA A 286 -12.43 18.79 25.79
C ALA A 286 -12.58 18.35 27.27
N TYR A 287 -11.93 19.06 28.18
CA TYR A 287 -11.93 18.78 29.61
C TYR A 287 -12.39 20.01 30.40
N PRO A 288 -13.39 19.85 31.33
CA PRO A 288 -14.02 18.60 31.77
C PRO A 288 -15.09 18.05 30.82
N GLY A 289 -15.46 18.72 29.73
CA GLY A 289 -16.45 18.25 28.75
C GLY A 289 -17.91 18.40 29.21
N ALA A 290 -18.18 19.38 30.06
CA ALA A 290 -19.53 19.67 30.57
C ALA A 290 -20.14 20.87 29.84
N PRO A 291 -21.46 20.87 29.47
CA PRO A 291 -22.06 21.90 28.65
C PRO A 291 -22.15 23.27 29.31
N ASN A 292 -22.06 23.34 30.63
CA ASN A 292 -22.14 24.56 31.45
C ASN A 292 -20.80 25.03 32.00
N VAL A 293 -19.66 24.49 31.45
CA VAL A 293 -18.30 24.83 31.87
C VAL A 293 -17.51 25.22 30.65
N ILE A 294 -16.84 26.38 30.66
CA ILE A 294 -15.80 26.73 29.70
C ILE A 294 -14.64 25.72 29.89
N PRO A 295 -14.19 24.98 28.87
CA PRO A 295 -13.08 24.04 29.04
C PRO A 295 -11.82 24.69 29.56
N GLY A 296 -11.04 23.95 30.36
CA GLY A 296 -9.70 24.37 30.76
C GLY A 296 -8.61 23.79 29.87
N LYS A 297 -8.95 22.72 29.12
CA LYS A 297 -8.01 21.99 28.29
C LYS A 297 -8.71 21.32 27.13
N VAL A 298 -8.05 21.33 25.94
CA VAL A 298 -8.44 20.56 24.77
C VAL A 298 -7.24 19.75 24.28
N LYS A 299 -7.50 18.49 23.94
CA LYS A 299 -6.51 17.62 23.27
C LYS A 299 -6.96 17.32 21.86
N LEU A 300 -6.02 17.41 20.90
CA LEU A 300 -6.25 17.09 19.50
C LEU A 300 -5.10 16.20 18.98
N SER A 301 -5.30 15.58 17.82
CA SER A 301 -4.20 14.98 17.05
C SER A 301 -3.99 15.77 15.76
N LEU A 302 -2.75 15.84 15.30
CA LEU A 302 -2.38 16.35 13.98
C LEU A 302 -1.64 15.25 13.24
N GLU A 303 -2.03 14.99 11.99
CA GLU A 303 -1.34 14.12 11.04
C GLU A 303 -0.98 14.94 9.78
N ILE A 304 0.24 14.75 9.26
CA ILE A 304 0.66 15.29 7.96
C ILE A 304 1.29 14.17 7.16
N ARG A 305 0.91 14.05 5.87
CA ARG A 305 1.45 13.06 4.91
C ARG A 305 1.95 13.74 3.65
N ASP A 306 3.11 13.33 3.15
CA ASP A 306 3.65 13.70 1.82
C ASP A 306 4.73 12.67 1.39
N LEU A 307 5.14 12.71 0.11
CA LEU A 307 6.29 11.95 -0.39
C LEU A 307 7.65 12.55 -0.01
N ASP A 308 7.67 13.79 0.47
CA ASP A 308 8.88 14.50 0.89
C ASP A 308 8.82 14.80 2.40
N GLU A 309 9.69 14.14 3.16
CA GLU A 309 9.77 14.31 4.60
C GLU A 309 10.12 15.75 5.00
N ASN A 310 11.00 16.42 4.26
CA ASN A 310 11.33 17.83 4.52
C ASN A 310 10.10 18.74 4.36
N LYS A 311 9.21 18.40 3.42
CA LYS A 311 7.97 19.13 3.24
C LYS A 311 6.99 18.92 4.40
N ILE A 312 6.93 17.69 4.96
CA ILE A 312 6.16 17.42 6.18
C ILE A 312 6.67 18.31 7.33
N ASP A 313 7.98 18.36 7.53
CA ASP A 313 8.61 19.17 8.58
C ASP A 313 8.38 20.67 8.36
N PHE A 314 8.48 21.13 7.13
CA PHE A 314 8.17 22.53 6.78
C PHE A 314 6.72 22.87 7.08
N LEU A 315 5.76 22.05 6.64
CA LEU A 315 4.33 22.27 6.91
C LEU A 315 4.02 22.27 8.40
N PHE A 316 4.62 21.36 9.16
CA PHE A 316 4.49 21.35 10.62
C PHE A 316 5.03 22.64 11.24
N SER A 317 6.20 23.11 10.82
CA SER A 317 6.79 24.32 11.36
C SER A 317 5.92 25.56 11.11
N GLU A 318 5.30 25.66 9.93
CA GLU A 318 4.38 26.76 9.62
C GLU A 318 3.07 26.66 10.42
N ILE A 319 2.54 25.44 10.59
CA ILE A 319 1.37 25.22 11.45
C ILE A 319 1.68 25.58 12.90
N GLU A 320 2.79 25.12 13.46
CA GLU A 320 3.20 25.39 14.83
C GLU A 320 3.35 26.89 15.08
N LYS A 321 4.04 27.59 14.18
CA LYS A 321 4.26 29.04 14.27
C LYS A 321 2.95 29.81 14.26
N LYS A 322 2.07 29.57 13.29
CA LYS A 322 0.76 30.24 13.17
C LYS A 322 -0.16 29.86 14.35
N ALA A 323 -0.14 28.60 14.82
CA ALA A 323 -0.93 28.14 15.94
C ALA A 323 -0.56 28.82 17.28
N LYS A 324 0.75 29.04 17.52
CA LYS A 324 1.21 29.83 18.69
C LYS A 324 0.71 31.28 18.64
N MET A 325 0.59 31.88 17.46
CA MET A 325 0.02 33.25 17.32
C MET A 325 -1.48 33.24 17.62
N VAL A 326 -2.22 32.24 17.14
CA VAL A 326 -3.66 32.06 17.42
C VAL A 326 -3.88 31.84 18.92
N ALA A 327 -3.11 30.98 19.55
CA ALA A 327 -3.20 30.73 21.00
C ALA A 327 -2.95 31.98 21.82
N SER A 328 -1.91 32.77 21.47
CA SER A 328 -1.60 34.06 22.11
C SER A 328 -2.73 35.06 21.99
N LYS A 329 -3.37 35.16 20.79
CA LYS A 329 -4.51 36.03 20.57
C LYS A 329 -5.72 35.68 21.46
N ASN A 330 -5.94 34.40 21.69
CA ASN A 330 -7.06 33.87 22.48
C ASN A 330 -6.67 33.70 23.98
N GLU A 331 -5.53 34.25 24.39
CA GLU A 331 -4.99 34.12 25.77
C GLU A 331 -4.93 32.67 26.29
N THR A 332 -4.61 31.73 25.40
CA THR A 332 -4.40 30.30 25.70
C THR A 332 -2.96 29.90 25.41
N THR A 333 -2.58 28.67 25.75
CA THR A 333 -1.30 28.09 25.35
C THR A 333 -1.53 26.87 24.46
N ILE A 334 -0.59 26.61 23.54
CA ILE A 334 -0.62 25.41 22.68
C ILE A 334 0.75 24.74 22.70
N SER A 335 0.75 23.43 22.82
CA SER A 335 1.96 22.61 22.80
C SER A 335 1.78 21.40 21.88
N PHE A 336 2.91 20.93 21.31
CA PHE A 336 2.96 19.82 20.38
C PHE A 336 3.94 18.77 20.89
N SER A 337 3.58 17.51 20.82
CA SER A 337 4.43 16.36 21.14
C SER A 337 4.43 15.39 19.97
N SER A 338 5.58 15.18 19.34
CA SER A 338 5.73 14.22 18.23
C SER A 338 5.49 12.80 18.73
N ILE A 339 4.77 12.02 17.95
CA ILE A 339 4.56 10.58 18.13
C ILE A 339 5.46 9.87 17.13
N ASP A 340 6.35 9.01 17.62
CA ASP A 340 7.22 8.21 16.74
C ASP A 340 6.43 7.03 16.15
N ILE A 341 6.17 7.11 14.85
CA ILE A 341 5.45 6.06 14.08
C ILE A 341 6.30 5.44 12.98
N ASN A 342 7.55 5.91 12.82
CA ASN A 342 8.57 5.33 11.95
C ASN A 342 8.08 4.99 10.50
N ALA A 343 7.30 5.89 9.89
CA ALA A 343 6.73 5.75 8.55
C ALA A 343 7.33 6.78 7.59
N SER A 344 8.57 6.53 7.16
CA SER A 344 9.25 7.37 6.16
C SER A 344 8.67 7.15 4.75
N PRO A 345 8.68 8.18 3.88
CA PRO A 345 8.26 8.03 2.49
C PRO A 345 9.12 7.00 1.74
N ALA A 346 8.51 6.25 0.83
CA ALA A 346 9.22 5.34 -0.05
C ALA A 346 8.96 5.68 -1.53
N LEU A 347 9.98 6.10 -2.24
CA LEU A 347 9.87 6.39 -3.68
C LEU A 347 9.98 5.10 -4.50
N MET A 348 9.05 4.89 -5.42
CA MET A 348 9.11 3.77 -6.35
C MET A 348 10.21 3.97 -7.41
N ASN A 349 10.86 2.89 -7.79
CA ASN A 349 11.94 2.90 -8.78
C ASN A 349 11.46 3.41 -10.14
N LYS A 350 12.14 4.40 -10.72
CA LYS A 350 11.73 5.06 -11.98
C LYS A 350 11.77 4.12 -13.18
N GLN A 351 12.68 3.16 -13.22
CA GLN A 351 12.77 2.18 -14.30
C GLN A 351 11.58 1.23 -14.23
N ILE A 352 11.21 0.75 -13.04
CA ILE A 352 10.02 -0.10 -12.86
C ILE A 352 8.74 0.66 -13.20
N GLN A 353 8.62 1.94 -12.81
CA GLN A 353 7.51 2.78 -13.25
C GLN A 353 7.42 2.83 -14.79
N SER A 354 8.56 2.95 -15.49
CA SER A 354 8.57 2.96 -16.96
C SER A 354 8.12 1.61 -17.54
N LEU A 355 8.53 0.48 -16.94
CA LEU A 355 8.08 -0.85 -17.38
C LEU A 355 6.58 -1.07 -17.17
N ILE A 356 6.01 -0.54 -16.08
CA ILE A 356 4.55 -0.55 -15.82
C ILE A 356 3.84 0.27 -16.90
N ILE A 357 4.32 1.49 -17.21
CA ILE A 357 3.78 2.36 -18.27
C ILE A 357 3.84 1.65 -19.63
N ASP A 358 4.98 1.05 -19.96
CA ASP A 358 5.16 0.32 -21.23
C ASP A 358 4.25 -0.91 -21.29
N SER A 359 3.94 -1.53 -20.15
CA SER A 359 2.99 -2.66 -20.08
C SER A 359 1.56 -2.18 -20.30
N ALA A 360 1.15 -1.08 -19.67
CA ALA A 360 -0.16 -0.47 -19.87
C ALA A 360 -0.36 -0.01 -21.33
N ASN A 361 0.63 0.69 -21.90
CA ASN A 361 0.59 1.15 -23.29
C ASN A 361 0.49 -0.02 -24.29
N GLN A 362 1.28 -1.08 -24.07
CA GLN A 362 1.27 -2.27 -24.94
C GLN A 362 -0.11 -2.96 -24.94
N LEU A 363 -0.85 -2.85 -23.84
CA LEU A 363 -2.20 -3.39 -23.66
C LEU A 363 -3.29 -2.38 -24.06
N ASN A 364 -2.93 -1.18 -24.49
CA ASN A 364 -3.82 -0.06 -24.79
C ASN A 364 -4.68 0.37 -23.59
N TYR A 365 -4.12 0.31 -22.38
CA TYR A 365 -4.75 0.80 -21.15
C TYR A 365 -4.30 2.22 -20.85
N SER A 366 -5.24 3.06 -20.41
CA SER A 366 -4.93 4.39 -19.91
C SER A 366 -4.21 4.30 -18.55
N PHE A 367 -3.32 5.25 -18.28
CA PHE A 367 -2.61 5.28 -16.99
C PHE A 367 -2.43 6.68 -16.46
N LYS A 368 -2.21 6.77 -15.14
CA LYS A 368 -1.88 8.02 -14.43
C LYS A 368 -0.79 7.76 -13.40
N LYS A 369 0.22 8.65 -13.34
CA LYS A 369 1.19 8.66 -12.24
C LYS A 369 0.55 9.30 -11.01
N MET A 370 0.68 8.65 -9.85
CA MET A 370 0.11 9.12 -8.60
C MET A 370 0.86 8.56 -7.39
N PRO A 371 0.85 9.24 -6.23
CA PRO A 371 1.34 8.65 -5.00
C PRO A 371 0.31 7.68 -4.41
N SER A 372 0.75 6.77 -3.52
CA SER A 372 -0.13 6.12 -2.55
C SER A 372 -0.24 6.97 -1.30
N GLY A 373 -1.47 7.23 -0.86
CA GLY A 373 -1.78 7.85 0.44
C GLY A 373 -1.82 6.85 1.60
N ALA A 374 -1.90 5.55 1.31
CA ALA A 374 -1.88 4.44 2.27
C ALA A 374 -0.49 3.81 2.34
N GLY A 375 -0.16 3.15 3.48
CA GLY A 375 0.99 2.27 3.60
C GLY A 375 0.76 0.96 2.84
N HIS A 376 1.83 0.27 2.43
CA HIS A 376 1.79 -1.02 1.73
C HIS A 376 3.09 -1.77 1.98
N ASP A 377 3.12 -3.07 1.74
CA ASP A 377 4.33 -3.88 1.83
C ASP A 377 5.46 -3.34 0.91
N ALA A 378 5.10 -2.76 -0.25
CA ALA A 378 6.03 -2.09 -1.14
C ALA A 378 6.82 -0.94 -0.48
N GLN A 379 6.32 -0.33 0.60
CA GLN A 379 7.01 0.73 1.33
C GLN A 379 8.30 0.22 1.98
N ASP A 380 8.21 -0.90 2.67
CA ASP A 380 9.37 -1.50 3.33
C ASP A 380 10.24 -2.28 2.34
N MET A 381 9.63 -2.94 1.34
CA MET A 381 10.39 -3.61 0.27
C MET A 381 11.26 -2.63 -0.53
N ALA A 382 10.82 -1.39 -0.74
CA ALA A 382 11.60 -0.36 -1.44
C ALA A 382 12.92 0.02 -0.73
N ILE A 383 13.09 -0.36 0.53
CA ILE A 383 14.34 -0.15 1.29
C ILE A 383 15.43 -1.13 0.85
N ILE A 384 15.02 -2.36 0.49
CA ILE A 384 15.95 -3.46 0.23
C ILE A 384 16.03 -3.84 -1.25
N VAL A 385 15.08 -3.41 -2.09
CA VAL A 385 15.06 -3.81 -3.51
C VAL A 385 14.40 -2.73 -4.36
N PRO A 386 14.82 -2.50 -5.63
CA PRO A 386 14.07 -1.67 -6.56
C PRO A 386 12.62 -2.13 -6.64
N SER A 387 11.68 -1.25 -6.24
CA SER A 387 10.27 -1.60 -6.10
C SER A 387 9.39 -0.74 -7.00
N GLY A 388 8.28 -1.31 -7.45
CA GLY A 388 7.21 -0.64 -8.18
C GLY A 388 5.85 -1.08 -7.68
N MET A 389 4.83 -0.25 -7.92
CA MET A 389 3.48 -0.54 -7.49
C MET A 389 2.46 -0.10 -8.55
N ILE A 390 1.44 -0.93 -8.74
CA ILE A 390 0.37 -0.77 -9.73
C ILE A 390 -0.94 -0.62 -8.98
N PHE A 391 -1.72 0.42 -9.29
CA PHE A 391 -3.08 0.57 -8.80
C PHE A 391 -4.12 0.28 -9.86
N ILE A 392 -5.26 -0.25 -9.41
CA ILE A 392 -6.51 -0.28 -10.17
C ILE A 392 -7.58 0.58 -9.48
N PRO A 393 -8.63 1.02 -10.21
CA PRO A 393 -9.68 1.83 -9.63
C PRO A 393 -10.41 1.15 -8.47
N SER A 394 -10.66 1.90 -7.39
CA SER A 394 -11.63 1.57 -6.35
C SER A 394 -12.93 2.33 -6.63
N ILE A 395 -14.05 1.62 -6.77
CA ILE A 395 -15.35 2.26 -7.02
C ILE A 395 -15.72 3.14 -5.84
N ASP A 396 -16.05 4.40 -6.13
CA ASP A 396 -16.33 5.45 -5.14
C ASP A 396 -15.18 5.72 -4.16
N GLY A 397 -14.00 5.11 -4.35
CA GLY A 397 -12.84 5.23 -3.45
C GLY A 397 -13.05 4.58 -2.09
N ILE A 398 -13.96 3.62 -1.99
CA ILE A 398 -14.26 2.92 -0.75
C ILE A 398 -13.25 1.80 -0.53
N SER A 399 -12.62 1.80 0.65
CA SER A 399 -11.79 0.69 1.16
C SER A 399 -12.02 0.51 2.66
N HIS A 400 -11.48 -0.56 3.27
CA HIS A 400 -11.67 -0.96 4.67
C HIS A 400 -13.16 -1.07 5.05
N SER A 401 -13.98 -1.59 4.15
CA SER A 401 -15.43 -1.61 4.27
C SER A 401 -16.04 -2.79 3.49
N PRO A 402 -17.18 -3.34 3.95
CA PRO A 402 -17.94 -4.32 3.17
C PRO A 402 -18.43 -3.81 1.80
N LYS A 403 -18.33 -2.50 1.55
CA LYS A 403 -18.70 -1.86 0.27
C LYS A 403 -17.52 -1.67 -0.66
N GLU A 404 -16.33 -2.12 -0.28
CA GLU A 404 -15.15 -2.08 -1.12
C GLU A 404 -15.38 -2.88 -2.39
N LEU A 405 -15.09 -2.26 -3.54
CA LEU A 405 -15.34 -2.86 -4.83
C LEU A 405 -14.40 -2.30 -5.89
N SER A 406 -13.84 -3.19 -6.70
CA SER A 406 -13.24 -2.90 -8.01
C SER A 406 -13.98 -3.69 -9.08
N SER A 407 -14.09 -3.17 -10.30
CA SER A 407 -14.77 -3.90 -11.37
C SER A 407 -13.96 -5.13 -11.82
N ASP A 408 -14.66 -6.16 -12.28
CA ASP A 408 -14.03 -7.36 -12.88
C ASP A 408 -13.08 -7.00 -14.02
N GLU A 409 -13.37 -5.92 -14.74
CA GLU A 409 -12.53 -5.43 -15.84
C GLU A 409 -11.25 -4.76 -15.31
N ASP A 410 -11.34 -3.94 -14.27
CA ASP A 410 -10.17 -3.30 -13.67
C ASP A 410 -9.25 -4.33 -13.04
N VAL A 411 -9.81 -5.32 -12.33
CA VAL A 411 -9.07 -6.47 -11.78
C VAL A 411 -8.29 -7.19 -12.87
N TYR A 412 -8.97 -7.49 -13.99
CA TYR A 412 -8.36 -8.15 -15.16
C TYR A 412 -7.25 -7.28 -15.78
N LYS A 413 -7.47 -5.98 -15.96
CA LYS A 413 -6.48 -5.05 -16.52
C LYS A 413 -5.25 -4.95 -15.63
N GLY A 414 -5.42 -4.81 -14.31
CA GLY A 414 -4.33 -4.77 -13.35
C GLY A 414 -3.46 -6.03 -13.38
N ALA A 415 -4.09 -7.21 -13.36
CA ALA A 415 -3.40 -8.49 -13.44
C ALA A 415 -2.60 -8.67 -14.75
N ASN A 416 -3.12 -8.19 -15.89
CA ASN A 416 -2.38 -8.19 -17.15
C ASN A 416 -1.17 -7.26 -17.11
N VAL A 417 -1.29 -6.08 -16.52
CA VAL A 417 -0.16 -5.15 -16.36
C VAL A 417 0.90 -5.76 -15.43
N LEU A 418 0.49 -6.40 -14.33
CA LEU A 418 1.41 -7.11 -13.43
C LEU A 418 2.18 -8.22 -14.17
N LEU A 419 1.49 -9.12 -14.87
CA LEU A 419 2.11 -10.19 -15.66
C LEU A 419 3.15 -9.64 -16.65
N ASN A 420 2.75 -8.65 -17.47
CA ASN A 420 3.64 -8.10 -18.49
C ASN A 420 4.81 -7.33 -17.88
N THR A 421 4.63 -6.72 -16.71
CA THR A 421 5.72 -6.07 -15.95
C THR A 421 6.71 -7.11 -15.43
N ILE A 422 6.25 -8.22 -14.84
CA ILE A 422 7.11 -9.33 -14.38
C ILE A 422 7.95 -9.86 -15.56
N LEU A 423 7.34 -10.09 -16.72
CA LEU A 423 8.04 -10.60 -17.90
C LEU A 423 9.05 -9.61 -18.48
N LYS A 424 8.86 -8.31 -18.30
CA LYS A 424 9.83 -7.27 -18.68
C LYS A 424 10.98 -7.21 -17.68
N LEU A 425 10.67 -7.29 -16.36
CA LEU A 425 11.69 -7.33 -15.30
C LEU A 425 12.70 -8.48 -15.49
N ASP A 426 12.29 -9.61 -16.05
CA ASP A 426 13.18 -10.74 -16.37
C ASP A 426 14.28 -10.40 -17.39
N LYS A 427 14.16 -9.28 -18.09
CA LYS A 427 15.09 -8.84 -19.14
C LYS A 427 15.90 -7.60 -18.75
N GLU A 428 15.57 -7.00 -17.63
CA GLU A 428 16.18 -5.77 -17.16
C GLU A 428 17.38 -6.05 -16.23
N LYS A 429 18.20 -5.01 -16.03
CA LYS A 429 19.29 -4.99 -15.05
C LYS A 429 19.12 -3.77 -14.16
N PHE A 430 19.23 -3.98 -12.87
CA PHE A 430 19.17 -2.94 -11.84
C PHE A 430 20.51 -2.77 -11.15
#